data_060993d6b458c72b265b160a29a848b7
#
_entry.id   060993d6b458c72b265b160a29a848b7
#
_cell.length_a   1.000
_cell.length_b   1.000
_cell.length_c   1.000
_cell.angle_alpha   90.00
_cell.angle_beta   90.00
_cell.angle_gamma   90.00
#
_symmetry.space_group_name_H-M   'P 1'
#
loop_
_entity.id
_entity.type
_entity.pdbx_description
1 polymer ?
#
loop_
_entity_poly.entity_id
_entity_poly.type
_entity_poly.pdbx_seq_one_letter_code
_entity_poly.pdbx_strand_id
1 'polypeptide(L)'
;MEYVRSYLKFENKLVVEFKGSAGGLCILWKNGMSIKEVEFDKNLIAVKIVDSTFNWLLVCFYGTPYHSKKKKAWGSLFALLEAHHGPWACIGDFNFIINDEEKSRSKKGGALATNFLKELLFEFNAVDLGYSRDKFTWAKGKWGSAVIKRRMDRVSQVFLGDWLTQKLPSPISIPLSQTTPHSPQH
;
A
#
# COMPACT_ATOMS: atom_id res chain seq x y z
N MET A 1 13.48 -7.41 10.71
CA MET A 1 12.05 -7.73 10.91
C MET A 1 11.74 -8.44 12.23
N GLU A 2 12.62 -9.29 12.76
CA GLU A 2 12.37 -9.99 14.05
C GLU A 2 12.14 -9.03 15.22
N TYR A 3 12.96 -7.99 15.33
CA TYR A 3 12.79 -6.97 16.36
C TYR A 3 11.38 -6.32 16.31
N VAL A 4 10.93 -5.91 15.12
CA VAL A 4 9.61 -5.29 14.93
C VAL A 4 8.49 -6.27 15.29
N ARG A 5 8.59 -7.51 14.83
CA ARG A 5 7.64 -8.58 15.15
C ARG A 5 7.50 -8.78 16.66
N SER A 6 8.63 -8.94 17.35
CA SER A 6 8.66 -9.14 18.80
C SER A 6 8.15 -7.92 19.56
N TYR A 7 8.55 -6.71 19.16
CA TYR A 7 8.11 -5.46 19.80
C TYR A 7 6.60 -5.27 19.69
N LEU A 8 6.02 -5.56 18.51
CA LEU A 8 4.59 -5.47 18.27
C LEU A 8 3.79 -6.69 18.74
N LYS A 9 4.48 -7.71 19.31
CA LYS A 9 3.87 -8.95 19.83
C LYS A 9 3.03 -9.70 18.78
N PHE A 10 3.57 -9.83 17.57
CA PHE A 10 3.01 -10.71 16.54
C PHE A 10 3.77 -12.03 16.53
N GLU A 11 3.04 -13.14 16.43
CA GLU A 11 3.63 -14.48 16.43
C GLU A 11 4.03 -14.93 15.02
N ASN A 12 3.31 -14.48 14.01
CA ASN A 12 3.48 -14.91 12.63
C ASN A 12 3.97 -13.78 11.74
N LYS A 13 4.65 -14.15 10.66
CA LYS A 13 5.14 -13.21 9.65
C LYS A 13 5.21 -13.84 8.26
N LEU A 14 5.01 -13.02 7.24
CA LEU A 14 5.39 -13.28 5.85
C LEU A 14 6.20 -12.09 5.36
N VAL A 15 7.40 -12.33 4.84
CA VAL A 15 8.35 -11.28 4.47
C VAL A 15 8.83 -11.51 3.05
N VAL A 16 8.71 -10.48 2.21
CA VAL A 16 9.43 -10.38 0.94
C VAL A 16 10.57 -9.41 1.13
N GLU A 17 11.79 -9.91 1.04
CA GLU A 17 12.98 -9.11 1.27
C GLU A 17 13.20 -8.09 0.16
N PHE A 18 13.73 -6.95 0.53
CA PHE A 18 14.13 -5.95 -0.44
C PHE A 18 15.39 -6.39 -1.22
N LYS A 19 15.45 -6.01 -2.50
CA LYS A 19 16.67 -6.13 -3.32
C LYS A 19 17.16 -4.74 -3.67
N GLY A 20 18.31 -4.36 -3.15
CA GLY A 20 18.88 -3.03 -3.35
C GLY A 20 18.40 -2.02 -2.28
N SER A 21 18.13 -0.77 -2.67
CA SER A 21 17.82 0.34 -1.78
C SER A 21 16.33 0.64 -1.60
N ALA A 22 15.45 -0.13 -2.23
CA ALA A 22 14.00 0.13 -2.21
C ALA A 22 13.19 -1.16 -2.30
N GLY A 23 12.06 -1.19 -1.63
CA GLY A 23 11.14 -2.32 -1.57
C GLY A 23 11.16 -3.03 -0.23
N GLY A 24 10.66 -4.26 -0.23
CA GLY A 24 10.45 -5.05 0.98
C GLY A 24 9.03 -4.88 1.51
N LEU A 25 8.36 -6.02 1.68
CA LEU A 25 6.99 -6.09 2.19
C LEU A 25 6.95 -7.07 3.35
N CYS A 26 6.10 -6.79 4.31
CA CYS A 26 5.90 -7.67 5.44
C CYS A 26 4.47 -7.64 5.90
N ILE A 27 3.90 -8.82 6.13
CA ILE A 27 2.65 -8.99 6.84
C ILE A 27 2.97 -9.66 8.17
N LEU A 28 2.40 -9.13 9.24
CA LEU A 28 2.51 -9.66 10.60
C LEU A 28 1.10 -9.95 11.12
N TRP A 29 0.92 -11.10 11.79
CA TRP A 29 -0.39 -11.40 12.37
C TRP A 29 -0.28 -12.22 13.66
N LYS A 30 -1.36 -12.20 14.44
CA LYS A 30 -1.47 -12.93 15.71
C LYS A 30 -1.95 -14.36 15.48
N ASN A 31 -1.64 -15.23 16.43
CA ASN A 31 -2.22 -16.57 16.46
C ASN A 31 -3.76 -16.50 16.51
N GLY A 32 -4.42 -17.50 15.94
CA GLY A 32 -5.87 -17.54 15.81
C GLY A 32 -6.41 -16.94 14.50
N MET A 33 -5.61 -16.22 13.73
CA MET A 33 -5.98 -15.78 12.38
C MET A 33 -5.62 -16.86 11.36
N SER A 34 -6.59 -17.32 10.59
CA SER A 34 -6.34 -18.25 9.48
C SER A 34 -5.96 -17.46 8.24
N ILE A 35 -4.67 -17.47 7.93
CA ILE A 35 -4.09 -16.78 6.77
C ILE A 35 -3.47 -17.81 5.85
N LYS A 36 -3.84 -17.75 4.56
CA LYS A 36 -3.25 -18.58 3.50
C LYS A 36 -2.54 -17.67 2.51
N GLU A 37 -1.28 -17.96 2.24
CA GLU A 37 -0.52 -17.31 1.18
C GLU A 37 -1.11 -17.66 -0.18
N VAL A 38 -1.26 -16.67 -1.05
CA VAL A 38 -1.80 -16.83 -2.40
C VAL A 38 -0.71 -16.57 -3.42
N GLU A 39 -0.08 -15.39 -3.35
CA GLU A 39 0.94 -14.96 -4.27
C GLU A 39 1.86 -13.93 -3.60
N PHE A 40 3.12 -13.92 -3.99
CA PHE A 40 4.03 -12.87 -3.59
C PHE A 40 5.11 -12.63 -4.65
N ASP A 41 5.46 -11.38 -4.83
CA ASP A 41 6.63 -10.95 -5.58
C ASP A 41 7.30 -9.75 -4.84
N LYS A 42 8.31 -9.14 -5.47
CA LYS A 42 9.01 -7.98 -4.88
C LYS A 42 8.12 -6.74 -4.69
N ASN A 43 6.96 -6.71 -5.31
CA ASN A 43 6.03 -5.58 -5.33
C ASN A 43 4.71 -5.86 -4.62
N LEU A 44 4.37 -7.13 -4.37
CA LEU A 44 3.15 -7.49 -3.68
C LEU A 44 3.31 -8.72 -2.79
N ILE A 45 2.48 -8.77 -1.74
CA ILE A 45 2.15 -9.97 -0.99
C ILE A 45 0.64 -10.07 -0.96
N ALA A 46 0.09 -11.18 -1.42
CA ALA A 46 -1.33 -11.46 -1.38
C ALA A 46 -1.60 -12.66 -0.47
N VAL A 47 -2.46 -12.45 0.50
CA VAL A 47 -2.89 -13.49 1.43
C VAL A 47 -4.40 -13.57 1.49
N LYS A 48 -4.94 -14.78 1.54
CA LYS A 48 -6.35 -15.02 1.80
C LYS A 48 -6.57 -15.12 3.29
N ILE A 49 -7.39 -14.22 3.80
CA ILE A 49 -7.84 -14.25 5.19
C ILE A 49 -9.14 -15.05 5.24
N VAL A 50 -9.13 -16.10 6.04
CA VAL A 50 -10.27 -17.02 6.23
C VAL A 50 -10.89 -16.73 7.59
N ASP A 51 -12.05 -16.09 7.58
CA ASP A 51 -12.87 -15.88 8.77
C ASP A 51 -14.07 -16.86 8.71
N SER A 52 -14.73 -17.08 9.85
CA SER A 52 -15.93 -17.91 9.96
C SER A 52 -17.07 -17.50 9.03
N THR A 53 -17.10 -16.23 8.63
CA THR A 53 -18.19 -15.63 7.84
C THR A 53 -17.78 -15.40 6.39
N PHE A 54 -16.53 -15.00 6.13
CA PHE A 54 -16.08 -14.61 4.79
C PHE A 54 -14.60 -14.95 4.56
N ASN A 55 -14.32 -15.24 3.28
CA ASN A 55 -12.96 -15.30 2.77
C ASN A 55 -12.70 -14.06 1.94
N TRP A 56 -11.64 -13.33 2.26
CA TRP A 56 -11.25 -12.14 1.52
C TRP A 56 -9.76 -12.09 1.25
N LEU A 57 -9.36 -11.34 0.24
CA LEU A 57 -7.98 -11.18 -0.16
C LEU A 57 -7.42 -9.89 0.42
N LEU A 58 -6.31 -9.99 1.16
CA LEU A 58 -5.50 -8.83 1.54
C LEU A 58 -4.28 -8.78 0.63
N VAL A 59 -4.08 -7.66 -0.05
CA VAL A 59 -2.91 -7.39 -0.87
C VAL A 59 -2.10 -6.26 -0.25
N CYS A 60 -0.87 -6.53 0.13
CA CYS A 60 0.11 -5.51 0.47
C CYS A 60 0.91 -5.16 -0.79
N PHE A 61 0.83 -3.92 -1.25
CA PHE A 61 1.37 -3.49 -2.54
C PHE A 61 2.41 -2.38 -2.42
N TYR A 62 3.50 -2.52 -3.18
CA TYR A 62 4.51 -1.49 -3.35
C TYR A 62 4.60 -1.06 -4.81
N GLY A 63 4.04 0.09 -5.12
CA GLY A 63 3.86 0.63 -6.48
C GLY A 63 5.11 1.13 -7.16
N THR A 64 6.28 0.87 -6.67
CA THR A 64 7.63 1.30 -7.09
C THR A 64 7.74 2.76 -7.57
N PRO A 65 8.72 3.56 -7.13
CA PRO A 65 8.91 4.94 -7.60
C PRO A 65 9.49 5.01 -9.02
N TYR A 66 10.11 3.93 -9.51
CA TYR A 66 10.80 3.90 -10.80
C TYR A 66 9.82 3.77 -11.96
N HIS A 67 9.74 4.79 -12.81
CA HIS A 67 8.80 4.86 -13.93
C HIS A 67 8.86 3.62 -14.85
N SER A 68 10.05 3.18 -15.24
CA SER A 68 10.25 1.99 -16.10
C SER A 68 9.75 0.67 -15.50
N LYS A 69 9.63 0.59 -14.18
CA LYS A 69 9.18 -0.62 -13.46
C LYS A 69 7.70 -0.59 -13.09
N LYS A 70 7.05 0.58 -13.19
CA LYS A 70 5.64 0.76 -12.79
C LYS A 70 4.70 -0.15 -13.56
N LYS A 71 4.78 -0.16 -14.88
CA LYS A 71 3.89 -0.99 -15.72
C LYS A 71 3.92 -2.46 -15.30
N LYS A 72 5.11 -3.01 -14.99
CA LYS A 72 5.22 -4.41 -14.54
C LYS A 72 4.60 -4.62 -13.16
N ALA A 73 4.91 -3.75 -12.19
CA ALA A 73 4.37 -3.89 -10.83
C ALA A 73 2.85 -3.79 -10.80
N TRP A 74 2.28 -2.81 -11.52
CA TRP A 74 0.84 -2.63 -11.61
C TRP A 74 0.17 -3.76 -12.42
N GLY A 75 0.81 -4.25 -13.48
CA GLY A 75 0.32 -5.40 -14.24
C GLY A 75 0.18 -6.66 -13.40
N SER A 76 1.12 -6.95 -12.49
CA SER A 76 0.99 -8.06 -11.54
C SER A 76 -0.21 -7.86 -10.61
N LEU A 77 -0.43 -6.64 -10.10
CA LEU A 77 -1.58 -6.34 -9.25
C LEU A 77 -2.91 -6.51 -10.00
N PHE A 78 -3.03 -5.97 -11.21
CA PHE A 78 -4.23 -6.10 -12.03
C PHE A 78 -4.54 -7.58 -12.32
N ALA A 79 -3.56 -8.35 -12.78
CA ALA A 79 -3.75 -9.78 -13.08
C ALA A 79 -4.21 -10.58 -11.85
N LEU A 80 -3.65 -10.28 -10.67
CA LEU A 80 -4.08 -10.91 -9.41
C LEU A 80 -5.54 -10.57 -9.09
N LEU A 81 -5.94 -9.29 -9.21
CA LEU A 81 -7.29 -8.84 -8.87
C LEU A 81 -8.33 -9.32 -9.88
N GLU A 82 -7.99 -9.38 -11.17
CA GLU A 82 -8.85 -9.97 -12.23
C GLU A 82 -9.13 -11.45 -12.00
N ALA A 83 -8.13 -12.20 -11.55
CA ALA A 83 -8.28 -13.61 -11.22
C ALA A 83 -9.05 -13.87 -9.91
N HIS A 84 -9.23 -12.83 -9.08
CA HIS A 84 -9.89 -12.97 -7.78
C HIS A 84 -11.37 -12.58 -7.85
N HIS A 85 -12.25 -13.58 -7.61
CA HIS A 85 -13.70 -13.37 -7.56
C HIS A 85 -14.18 -13.30 -6.10
N GLY A 86 -14.03 -12.16 -5.46
CA GLY A 86 -14.43 -11.98 -4.06
C GLY A 86 -14.01 -10.64 -3.48
N PRO A 87 -14.31 -10.40 -2.20
CA PRO A 87 -13.91 -9.17 -1.54
C PRO A 87 -12.39 -9.11 -1.41
N TRP A 88 -11.84 -7.92 -1.61
CA TRP A 88 -10.43 -7.68 -1.41
C TRP A 88 -10.14 -6.28 -0.85
N ALA A 89 -9.01 -6.17 -0.19
CA ALA A 89 -8.42 -4.90 0.21
C ALA A 89 -6.95 -4.85 -0.22
N CYS A 90 -6.53 -3.73 -0.77
CA CYS A 90 -5.15 -3.47 -1.14
C CYS A 90 -4.61 -2.30 -0.30
N ILE A 91 -3.49 -2.52 0.36
CA ILE A 91 -2.84 -1.54 1.25
C ILE A 91 -1.37 -1.37 0.87
N GLY A 92 -0.84 -0.17 0.96
CA GLY A 92 0.59 0.09 0.84
C GLY A 92 0.94 1.40 0.21
N ASP A 93 2.21 1.51 -0.22
CA ASP A 93 2.73 2.66 -0.97
C ASP A 93 2.49 2.47 -2.46
N PHE A 94 1.44 3.07 -2.98
CA PHE A 94 1.09 2.98 -4.39
C PHE A 94 2.01 3.80 -5.29
N ASN A 95 2.80 4.71 -4.74
CA ASN A 95 3.67 5.63 -5.48
C ASN A 95 2.96 6.40 -6.61
N PHE A 96 1.67 6.68 -6.39
CA PHE A 96 0.80 7.47 -7.24
C PHE A 96 -0.05 8.45 -6.44
N ILE A 97 -0.41 9.56 -7.07
CA ILE A 97 -1.42 10.51 -6.58
C ILE A 97 -2.63 10.46 -7.50
N ILE A 98 -3.82 10.63 -6.95
CA ILE A 98 -5.06 10.64 -7.73
C ILE A 98 -5.27 12.02 -8.36
N ASN A 99 -5.03 13.08 -7.59
CA ASN A 99 -5.26 14.45 -8.03
C ASN A 99 -4.18 15.41 -7.48
N ASP A 100 -4.18 16.64 -7.98
CA ASP A 100 -3.18 17.65 -7.60
C ASP A 100 -3.27 18.08 -6.14
N GLU A 101 -4.40 17.89 -5.47
CA GLU A 101 -4.56 18.20 -4.05
C GLU A 101 -3.75 17.27 -3.12
N GLU A 102 -3.34 16.11 -3.62
CA GLU A 102 -2.53 15.13 -2.89
C GLU A 102 -1.04 15.42 -2.94
N LYS A 103 -0.65 16.56 -3.49
CA LYS A 103 0.72 17.07 -3.46
C LYS A 103 0.73 18.53 -3.01
N SER A 104 1.70 18.88 -2.19
CA SER A 104 1.98 20.26 -1.84
C SER A 104 3.06 20.81 -2.78
N ARG A 105 2.92 22.07 -3.23
CA ARG A 105 3.96 22.83 -3.97
C ARG A 105 4.55 22.09 -5.18
N SER A 106 3.73 21.53 -6.05
CA SER A 106 4.18 21.07 -7.36
C SER A 106 3.64 21.98 -8.46
N LYS A 107 4.47 22.25 -9.46
CA LYS A 107 3.97 22.93 -10.67
C LYS A 107 2.78 22.13 -11.23
N LYS A 108 1.69 22.82 -11.51
CA LYS A 108 0.59 22.26 -12.30
C LYS A 108 1.16 21.92 -13.66
N GLY A 109 1.00 20.70 -14.10
CA GLY A 109 1.36 20.37 -15.46
C GLY A 109 2.33 19.22 -15.55
N GLY A 110 1.98 18.36 -16.37
CA GLY A 110 2.55 17.15 -16.87
C GLY A 110 1.39 16.31 -17.29
N ALA A 111 1.03 16.41 -18.58
CA ALA A 111 -0.03 15.61 -19.15
C ALA A 111 0.28 14.14 -18.89
N LEU A 112 -0.66 13.46 -18.23
CA LEU A 112 -1.17 12.15 -18.55
C LEU A 112 -0.13 11.07 -18.89
N ALA A 113 0.77 10.77 -17.97
CA ALA A 113 1.17 9.40 -17.84
C ALA A 113 -0.05 8.63 -17.29
N THR A 114 -0.35 7.47 -17.87
CA THR A 114 -1.33 6.49 -17.42
C THR A 114 -1.38 6.48 -15.89
N ASN A 115 -2.51 6.80 -15.30
CA ASN A 115 -2.67 6.78 -13.86
C ASN A 115 -3.27 5.44 -13.42
N PHE A 116 -2.40 4.45 -13.27
CA PHE A 116 -2.78 3.10 -12.88
C PHE A 116 -3.66 3.04 -11.63
N LEU A 117 -3.50 3.99 -10.70
CA LEU A 117 -4.36 4.02 -9.52
C LEU A 117 -5.80 4.41 -9.88
N LYS A 118 -6.00 5.38 -10.78
CA LYS A 118 -7.34 5.71 -11.28
C LYS A 118 -7.95 4.56 -12.07
N GLU A 119 -7.15 3.89 -12.89
CA GLU A 119 -7.59 2.71 -13.64
C GLU A 119 -8.03 1.60 -12.69
N LEU A 120 -7.23 1.28 -11.65
CA LEU A 120 -7.60 0.30 -10.64
C LEU A 120 -8.94 0.64 -9.97
N LEU A 121 -9.12 1.88 -9.51
CA LEU A 121 -10.35 2.30 -8.86
C LEU A 121 -11.55 2.17 -9.81
N PHE A 122 -11.37 2.52 -11.07
CA PHE A 122 -12.44 2.47 -12.07
C PHE A 122 -12.76 1.04 -12.51
N GLU A 123 -11.77 0.24 -12.92
CA GLU A 123 -11.98 -1.10 -13.48
C GLU A 123 -12.55 -2.08 -12.45
N PHE A 124 -12.08 -1.98 -11.20
CA PHE A 124 -12.56 -2.86 -10.13
C PHE A 124 -13.70 -2.26 -9.30
N ASN A 125 -14.23 -1.09 -9.70
CA ASN A 125 -15.21 -0.36 -8.89
C ASN A 125 -14.77 -0.23 -7.41
N ALA A 126 -13.48 0.05 -7.22
CA ALA A 126 -12.85 0.10 -5.91
C ALA A 126 -12.92 1.51 -5.32
N VAL A 127 -12.92 1.59 -4.01
CA VAL A 127 -12.96 2.83 -3.25
C VAL A 127 -11.64 3.04 -2.52
N ASP A 128 -11.06 4.25 -2.64
CA ASP A 128 -9.99 4.70 -1.77
C ASP A 128 -10.60 5.14 -0.43
N LEU A 129 -10.19 4.49 0.66
CA LEU A 129 -10.74 4.77 1.99
C LEU A 129 -10.34 6.12 2.58
N GLY A 130 -9.54 6.88 1.86
CA GLY A 130 -9.16 8.21 2.32
C GLY A 130 -8.07 8.20 3.40
N TYR A 131 -8.12 9.19 4.26
CA TYR A 131 -7.18 9.37 5.39
C TYR A 131 -7.95 9.99 6.57
N SER A 132 -7.54 9.63 7.79
CA SER A 132 -8.23 10.10 9.01
C SER A 132 -7.43 11.14 9.80
N ARG A 133 -6.15 11.30 9.52
CA ARG A 133 -5.24 12.24 10.19
C ARG A 133 -4.51 13.10 9.15
N ASP A 134 -3.21 12.86 8.95
CA ASP A 134 -2.42 13.63 7.99
C ASP A 134 -2.70 13.21 6.55
N LYS A 135 -3.04 14.21 5.72
CA LYS A 135 -3.27 14.01 4.28
C LYS A 135 -2.03 13.48 3.57
N PHE A 136 -0.84 13.88 3.99
CA PHE A 136 0.41 13.57 3.32
C PHE A 136 1.19 12.49 4.07
N THR A 137 1.51 11.41 3.39
CA THR A 137 2.25 10.27 3.96
C THR A 137 3.74 10.28 3.59
N TRP A 138 4.16 11.15 2.66
CA TRP A 138 5.53 11.27 2.21
C TRP A 138 5.96 12.72 2.08
N ALA A 139 7.21 13.02 2.46
CA ALA A 139 7.78 14.35 2.34
C ALA A 139 9.26 14.31 1.92
N LYS A 140 9.68 15.25 1.09
CA LYS A 140 11.09 15.44 0.68
C LYS A 140 11.44 16.91 0.68
N GLY A 141 12.60 17.24 1.22
CA GLY A 141 13.15 18.61 1.26
C GLY A 141 13.88 18.89 2.57
N LYS A 142 14.67 19.97 2.60
CA LYS A 142 15.33 20.44 3.83
C LYS A 142 14.38 21.34 4.62
N TRP A 143 14.49 21.33 5.94
CA TRP A 143 13.76 22.22 6.84
C TRP A 143 13.91 23.68 6.40
N GLY A 144 12.78 24.42 6.30
CA GLY A 144 12.75 25.84 5.94
C GLY A 144 12.66 26.16 4.43
N SER A 145 13.02 25.27 3.53
CA SER A 145 12.86 25.43 2.09
C SER A 145 11.74 24.53 1.57
N ALA A 146 11.33 24.69 0.32
CA ALA A 146 10.17 24.07 -0.30
C ALA A 146 10.07 22.55 -0.06
N VAL A 147 9.48 22.13 1.07
CA VAL A 147 9.17 20.74 1.34
C VAL A 147 8.05 20.30 0.39
N ILE A 148 8.33 19.28 -0.43
CA ILE A 148 7.33 18.64 -1.26
C ILE A 148 6.71 17.50 -0.43
N LYS A 149 5.38 17.53 -0.28
CA LYS A 149 4.63 16.47 0.41
C LYS A 149 3.70 15.78 -0.59
N ARG A 150 3.47 14.48 -0.41
CA ARG A 150 2.58 13.68 -1.25
C ARG A 150 1.82 12.66 -0.41
N ARG A 151 0.62 12.27 -0.89
CA ARG A 151 -0.12 11.14 -0.39
C ARG A 151 0.18 9.93 -1.27
N MET A 152 0.93 8.97 -0.76
CA MET A 152 1.37 7.79 -1.51
C MET A 152 0.88 6.49 -0.90
N ASP A 153 0.76 6.44 0.45
CA ASP A 153 0.22 5.29 1.16
C ASP A 153 -1.32 5.36 1.16
N ARG A 154 -1.96 4.24 0.85
CA ARG A 154 -3.40 4.13 0.69
C ARG A 154 -3.92 2.78 1.14
N VAL A 155 -5.22 2.77 1.38
CA VAL A 155 -6.04 1.57 1.43
C VAL A 155 -7.13 1.70 0.38
N SER A 156 -7.17 0.77 -0.56
CA SER A 156 -8.23 0.66 -1.57
C SER A 156 -8.92 -0.68 -1.42
N GLN A 157 -10.24 -0.71 -1.58
CA GLN A 157 -11.03 -1.94 -1.42
C GLN A 157 -12.19 -2.02 -2.40
N VAL A 158 -12.65 -3.23 -2.66
CA VAL A 158 -13.93 -3.50 -3.31
C VAL A 158 -14.95 -3.91 -2.27
N PHE A 159 -16.11 -3.25 -2.32
CA PHE A 159 -17.25 -3.56 -1.47
C PHE A 159 -18.04 -4.77 -1.98
N LEU A 160 -18.32 -5.69 -1.06
CA LEU A 160 -19.50 -6.53 -1.10
C LEU A 160 -20.40 -6.13 0.10
N GLY A 161 -21.11 -5.01 -0.05
CA GLY A 161 -22.04 -4.52 0.97
C GLY A 161 -21.38 -3.88 2.22
N ASP A 162 -22.18 -3.40 3.15
CA ASP A 162 -21.81 -2.63 4.36
C ASP A 162 -20.90 -3.34 5.38
N TRP A 163 -20.44 -4.54 5.10
CA TRP A 163 -19.81 -5.43 6.07
C TRP A 163 -18.38 -5.01 6.47
N LEU A 164 -17.55 -4.51 5.55
CA LEU A 164 -16.16 -4.13 5.86
C LEU A 164 -16.09 -2.85 6.68
N THR A 165 -17.04 -1.94 6.55
CA THR A 165 -17.09 -0.71 7.36
C THR A 165 -17.39 -0.98 8.83
N GLN A 166 -18.06 -2.11 9.13
CA GLN A 166 -18.42 -2.47 10.51
C GLN A 166 -17.32 -3.24 11.25
N LYS A 167 -16.41 -3.93 10.54
CA LYS A 167 -15.39 -4.80 11.16
C LYS A 167 -13.94 -4.34 11.00
N LEU A 168 -13.63 -3.36 10.16
CA LEU A 168 -12.32 -2.74 10.22
C LEU A 168 -12.27 -1.90 11.51
N PRO A 169 -11.38 -2.20 12.46
CA PRO A 169 -11.20 -1.34 13.61
C PRO A 169 -10.85 0.05 13.09
N SER A 170 -11.37 1.06 13.78
CA SER A 170 -11.10 2.49 13.52
C SER A 170 -9.67 2.73 13.09
N PRO A 171 -9.42 3.67 12.19
CA PRO A 171 -8.45 3.64 11.10
C PRO A 171 -7.12 2.98 11.44
N ILE A 172 -6.71 2.04 10.61
CA ILE A 172 -5.39 1.41 10.68
C ILE A 172 -4.34 2.52 10.69
N SER A 173 -3.71 2.73 11.83
CA SER A 173 -2.57 3.64 11.95
C SER A 173 -1.38 2.97 11.27
N ILE A 174 -1.09 3.36 10.03
CA ILE A 174 0.12 2.92 9.34
C ILE A 174 1.28 3.69 9.98
N PRO A 175 2.26 3.03 10.61
CA PRO A 175 3.45 3.71 11.10
C PRO A 175 4.19 4.31 9.91
N LEU A 176 4.39 5.61 9.90
CA LEU A 176 5.26 6.29 8.96
C LEU A 176 6.66 5.69 9.06
N SER A 177 7.10 5.00 8.01
CA SER A 177 8.51 4.67 7.86
C SER A 177 9.27 5.97 7.61
N GLN A 178 9.89 6.51 8.64
CA GLN A 178 10.87 7.58 8.49
C GLN A 178 12.08 7.00 7.77
N THR A 179 12.16 7.16 6.47
CA THR A 179 13.41 7.00 5.73
C THR A 179 14.28 8.21 6.08
N THR A 180 15.15 8.05 7.07
CA THR A 180 16.28 8.96 7.30
C THR A 180 17.14 8.96 6.05
N PRO A 181 17.43 10.13 5.46
CA PRO A 181 18.39 10.18 4.36
C PRO A 181 19.78 9.94 4.95
N HIS A 182 20.42 8.83 4.54
CA HIS A 182 21.85 8.66 4.74
C HIS A 182 22.57 9.78 4.00
N SER A 183 23.23 10.64 4.77
CA SER A 183 24.22 11.57 4.25
C SER A 183 25.44 10.77 3.79
N PRO A 184 25.98 10.99 2.60
CA PRO A 184 27.30 10.45 2.26
C PRO A 184 28.32 11.23 3.10
N GLN A 185 29.10 10.51 3.90
CA GLN A 185 30.33 11.04 4.47
C GLN A 185 31.38 11.09 3.36
N HIS A 186 31.97 12.26 3.20
CA HIS A 186 33.25 12.43 2.54
C HIS A 186 34.36 11.94 3.42
#